data_5762c7aaf9320e949c8ede0d239f4e17
#
_entry.id   5762c7aaf9320e949c8ede0d239f4e17
#
_cell.length_a   1.000
_cell.length_b   1.000
_cell.length_c   1.000
_cell.angle_alpha   90.00
_cell.angle_beta   90.00
_cell.angle_gamma   90.00
#
_symmetry.space_group_name_H-M   'P 1'
#
loop_
_entity.id
_entity.type
_entity.pdbx_description
1 polymer ?
#
loop_
_entity_poly.entity_id
_entity_poly.type
_entity_poly.pdbx_seq_one_letter_code
_entity_poly.pdbx_strand_id
1 'polypeptide(L)'
;MTINDQWQVGANEYYSPNFLNLGAWGDYASLTAKWTAPSTTFGTSGVGMYVSGEFGRQWLGTSDRFYGTQIVGQIYQFGIPEPSYNTWNIGVGFTYKVFTLDLRYSDTNLSKGACNAFTSDYTASQASAANVSLINPGGFGSNWCGAAGIVKLSADLTAMTNLK
;
A
#
# COMPACT_ATOMS: atom_id res chain seq x y z
N MET A 1 18.81 -7.47 2.72
CA MET A 1 19.88 -8.05 3.56
C MET A 1 19.37 -9.30 4.26
N THR A 2 20.12 -10.39 4.24
CA THR A 2 19.80 -11.62 5.00
C THR A 2 20.66 -11.60 6.26
N ILE A 3 20.06 -11.71 7.45
CA ILE A 3 20.78 -11.66 8.73
C ILE A 3 21.23 -13.08 9.11
N ASN A 4 20.38 -14.08 8.81
CA ASN A 4 20.65 -15.51 8.89
C ASN A 4 19.68 -16.23 7.96
N ASP A 5 19.69 -17.57 7.93
CA ASP A 5 18.83 -18.37 7.05
C ASP A 5 17.31 -18.14 7.29
N GLN A 6 16.92 -17.51 8.38
CA GLN A 6 15.53 -17.31 8.76
C GLN A 6 15.04 -15.85 8.56
N TRP A 7 15.93 -14.86 8.71
CA TRP A 7 15.54 -13.45 8.70
C TRP A 7 16.05 -12.72 7.45
N GLN A 8 15.15 -12.04 6.80
CA GLN A 8 15.43 -11.11 5.71
C GLN A 8 14.85 -9.75 6.05
N VAL A 9 15.64 -8.70 5.89
CA VAL A 9 15.20 -7.31 6.02
C VAL A 9 15.56 -6.53 4.76
N GLY A 10 14.72 -5.59 4.39
CA GLY A 10 14.91 -4.75 3.21
C GLY A 10 14.42 -3.34 3.45
N ALA A 11 14.91 -2.42 2.64
CA ALA A 11 14.41 -1.06 2.54
C ALA A 11 14.22 -0.73 1.06
N ASN A 12 13.17 0.00 0.75
CA ASN A 12 12.87 0.48 -0.59
C ASN A 12 12.62 1.98 -0.53
N GLU A 13 13.00 2.68 -1.61
CA GLU A 13 12.70 4.09 -1.82
C GLU A 13 12.31 4.30 -3.26
N TYR A 14 11.22 5.04 -3.49
CA TYR A 14 10.67 5.35 -4.80
C TYR A 14 10.36 6.85 -4.89
N TYR A 15 11.03 7.55 -5.78
CA TYR A 15 10.81 8.96 -6.01
C TYR A 15 10.13 9.21 -7.35
N SER A 16 9.11 10.07 -7.35
CA SER A 16 8.45 10.59 -8.55
C SER A 16 8.48 12.11 -8.54
N PRO A 17 9.04 12.77 -9.54
CA PRO A 17 9.01 14.23 -9.64
C PRO A 17 7.61 14.76 -10.00
N ASN A 18 6.72 13.90 -10.49
CA ASN A 18 5.37 14.26 -10.91
C ASN A 18 4.39 13.12 -10.55
N PHE A 19 3.99 13.08 -9.27
CA PHE A 19 3.09 12.07 -8.74
C PHE A 19 1.69 12.23 -9.35
N LEU A 20 1.13 11.13 -9.88
CA LEU A 20 -0.16 11.09 -10.55
C LEU A 20 -0.37 12.17 -11.62
N ASN A 21 0.70 12.69 -12.19
CA ASN A 21 0.67 13.79 -13.18
C ASN A 21 0.04 15.10 -12.66
N LEU A 22 0.14 15.34 -11.34
CA LEU A 22 -0.41 16.53 -10.67
C LEU A 22 0.59 17.69 -10.55
N GLY A 23 1.84 17.49 -10.94
CA GLY A 23 2.93 18.45 -10.69
C GLY A 23 3.51 18.33 -9.27
N ALA A 24 2.88 17.60 -8.36
CA ALA A 24 3.40 17.32 -7.04
C ALA A 24 4.52 16.27 -7.11
N TRP A 25 5.59 16.44 -6.35
CA TRP A 25 6.55 15.35 -6.13
C TRP A 25 5.98 14.31 -5.16
N GLY A 26 6.40 13.08 -5.29
CA GLY A 26 6.08 12.00 -4.36
C GLY A 26 7.33 11.19 -4.02
N ASP A 27 7.49 10.85 -2.74
CA ASP A 27 8.57 10.01 -2.23
C ASP A 27 7.97 8.95 -1.32
N TYR A 28 8.25 7.69 -1.60
CA TYR A 28 7.80 6.55 -0.81
C TYR A 28 9.01 5.78 -0.30
N ALA A 29 9.15 5.70 1.02
CA ALA A 29 10.13 4.84 1.64
C ALA A 29 9.46 3.76 2.47
N SER A 30 9.99 2.54 2.42
CA SER A 30 9.48 1.42 3.20
C SER A 30 10.58 0.53 3.79
N LEU A 31 10.24 -0.10 4.91
CA LEU A 31 11.02 -1.16 5.54
C LEU A 31 10.23 -2.46 5.47
N THR A 32 10.91 -3.53 5.08
CA THR A 32 10.34 -4.87 4.99
C THR A 32 11.08 -5.84 5.90
N ALA A 33 10.34 -6.75 6.49
CA ALA A 33 10.91 -7.86 7.26
C ALA A 33 10.18 -9.17 6.91
N LYS A 34 10.95 -10.25 6.79
CA LYS A 34 10.43 -11.60 6.59
C LYS A 34 11.18 -12.56 7.50
N TRP A 35 10.40 -13.34 8.24
CA TRP A 35 10.91 -14.49 9.00
C TRP A 35 10.41 -15.78 8.34
N THR A 36 11.33 -16.71 8.10
CA THR A 36 11.01 -18.04 7.55
C THR A 36 11.17 -19.07 8.66
N ALA A 37 10.15 -19.87 8.88
CA ALA A 37 10.17 -20.92 9.86
C ALA A 37 11.21 -22.00 9.49
N PRO A 38 11.88 -22.63 10.48
CA PRO A 38 12.76 -23.76 10.22
C PRO A 38 12.06 -24.86 9.41
N SER A 39 12.76 -25.52 8.52
CA SER A 39 12.22 -26.60 7.67
C SER A 39 11.65 -27.77 8.50
N THR A 40 12.08 -27.91 9.73
CA THR A 40 11.62 -28.95 10.67
C THR A 40 10.30 -28.62 11.37
N THR A 41 9.78 -27.38 11.21
CA THR A 41 8.56 -26.91 11.92
C THR A 41 7.35 -27.81 11.66
N PHE A 42 7.19 -28.30 10.43
CA PHE A 42 6.11 -29.20 10.02
C PHE A 42 6.58 -30.63 9.75
N GLY A 43 7.70 -31.01 10.34
CA GLY A 43 8.29 -32.35 10.19
C GLY A 43 8.63 -32.66 8.74
N THR A 44 8.26 -33.86 8.27
CA THR A 44 8.55 -34.33 6.91
C THR A 44 7.44 -33.99 5.89
N SER A 45 6.48 -33.14 6.25
CA SER A 45 5.34 -32.81 5.37
C SER A 45 5.72 -32.07 4.08
N GLY A 46 6.90 -31.47 4.04
CA GLY A 46 7.34 -30.60 2.93
C GLY A 46 6.62 -29.23 2.91
N VAL A 47 5.88 -28.89 3.96
CA VAL A 47 5.25 -27.58 4.12
C VAL A 47 6.27 -26.60 4.72
N GLY A 48 6.44 -25.44 4.10
CA GLY A 48 7.15 -24.30 4.65
C GLY A 48 6.20 -23.22 5.11
N MET A 49 6.66 -22.31 5.99
CA MET A 49 5.91 -21.15 6.47
C MET A 49 6.82 -19.94 6.58
N TYR A 50 6.27 -18.77 6.31
CA TYR A 50 6.89 -17.50 6.63
C TYR A 50 5.89 -16.50 7.18
N VAL A 51 6.41 -15.55 7.95
CA VAL A 51 5.70 -14.32 8.33
C VAL A 51 6.45 -13.16 7.72
N SER A 52 5.73 -12.21 7.12
CA SER A 52 6.35 -11.03 6.53
C SER A 52 5.51 -9.80 6.78
N GLY A 53 6.16 -8.65 6.84
CA GLY A 53 5.49 -7.37 6.98
C GLY A 53 6.28 -6.25 6.31
N GLU A 54 5.57 -5.17 6.06
CA GLU A 54 6.11 -3.93 5.53
C GLU A 54 5.46 -2.76 6.25
N PHE A 55 6.26 -1.74 6.54
CA PHE A 55 5.80 -0.43 6.95
C PHE A 55 6.42 0.60 6.02
N GLY A 56 5.59 1.45 5.43
CA GLY A 56 6.02 2.49 4.52
C GLY A 56 5.38 3.83 4.82
N ARG A 57 6.01 4.89 4.30
CA ARG A 57 5.47 6.25 4.33
C ARG A 57 5.58 6.86 2.95
N GLN A 58 4.47 7.45 2.52
CA GLN A 58 4.38 8.28 1.33
C GLN A 58 4.41 9.74 1.75
N TRP A 59 5.40 10.49 1.30
CA TRP A 59 5.42 11.95 1.35
C TRP A 59 4.98 12.50 0.01
N LEU A 60 4.15 13.53 0.05
CA LEU A 60 3.63 14.18 -1.14
C LEU A 60 3.85 15.69 -1.04
N GLY A 61 4.17 16.28 -2.16
CA GLY A 61 4.35 17.72 -2.31
C GLY A 61 3.03 18.46 -2.56
N THR A 62 3.14 19.61 -3.20
CA THR A 62 2.01 20.45 -3.60
C THR A 62 1.83 20.34 -5.10
N SER A 63 0.60 20.15 -5.56
CA SER A 63 0.25 20.10 -6.97
C SER A 63 0.56 21.43 -7.67
N ASP A 64 0.57 21.43 -8.99
CA ASP A 64 0.76 22.68 -9.74
C ASP A 64 -0.46 23.61 -9.65
N ARG A 65 -0.31 24.83 -10.19
CA ARG A 65 -1.35 25.87 -10.09
C ARG A 65 -2.63 25.53 -10.86
N PHE A 66 -2.55 24.64 -11.81
CA PHE A 66 -3.71 24.20 -12.60
C PHE A 66 -4.77 23.54 -11.72
N TYR A 67 -4.34 22.86 -10.67
CA TYR A 67 -5.20 22.15 -9.72
C TYR A 67 -5.66 23.00 -8.54
N GLY A 68 -5.56 24.34 -8.66
CA GLY A 68 -6.16 25.26 -7.68
C GLY A 68 -7.64 24.99 -7.51
N THR A 69 -8.15 24.98 -6.26
CA THR A 69 -9.56 24.77 -5.98
C THR A 69 -10.15 25.97 -5.23
N GLN A 70 -11.46 26.21 -5.43
CA GLN A 70 -12.21 27.19 -4.70
C GLN A 70 -12.97 26.51 -3.56
N ILE A 71 -12.64 26.85 -2.32
CA ILE A 71 -13.38 26.42 -1.14
C ILE A 71 -13.92 27.67 -0.45
N VAL A 72 -15.26 27.76 -0.34
CA VAL A 72 -15.94 28.81 0.45
C VAL A 72 -15.42 30.22 0.11
N GLY A 73 -15.32 30.57 -1.17
CA GLY A 73 -14.89 31.88 -1.63
C GLY A 73 -13.38 32.13 -1.63
N GLN A 74 -12.56 31.16 -1.27
CA GLN A 74 -11.10 31.24 -1.38
C GLN A 74 -10.60 30.44 -2.59
N ILE A 75 -9.72 31.05 -3.40
CA ILE A 75 -9.05 30.41 -4.52
C ILE A 75 -7.62 30.13 -4.09
N TYR A 76 -7.24 28.84 -4.08
CA TYR A 76 -5.85 28.44 -3.90
C TYR A 76 -5.09 28.59 -5.23
N GLN A 77 -4.33 29.69 -5.33
CA GLN A 77 -3.61 30.04 -6.57
C GLN A 77 -2.30 29.28 -6.77
N PHE A 78 -1.84 28.53 -5.76
CA PHE A 78 -0.47 27.94 -5.74
C PHE A 78 -0.45 26.42 -5.76
N GLY A 79 -1.57 25.80 -6.07
CA GLY A 79 -1.73 24.35 -6.01
C GLY A 79 -2.24 23.88 -4.66
N ILE A 80 -2.40 22.58 -4.51
CA ILE A 80 -2.99 21.93 -3.35
C ILE A 80 -1.94 21.06 -2.69
N PRO A 81 -1.65 21.25 -1.37
CA PRO A 81 -0.82 20.31 -0.63
C PRO A 81 -1.47 18.93 -0.58
N GLU A 82 -0.78 17.93 -1.11
CA GLU A 82 -1.26 16.55 -1.10
C GLU A 82 -1.01 15.89 0.27
N PRO A 83 -1.95 15.11 0.81
CA PRO A 83 -1.80 14.49 2.12
C PRO A 83 -0.79 13.35 2.09
N SER A 84 0.26 13.45 2.90
CA SER A 84 1.18 12.35 3.16
C SER A 84 0.55 11.31 4.08
N TYR A 85 0.89 10.02 3.90
CA TYR A 85 0.29 8.94 4.68
C TYR A 85 1.25 7.77 4.91
N ASN A 86 0.90 6.93 5.88
CA ASN A 86 1.61 5.69 6.15
C ASN A 86 0.82 4.49 5.61
N THR A 87 1.54 3.44 5.26
CA THR A 87 1.00 2.14 4.86
C THR A 87 1.62 1.05 5.70
N TRP A 88 0.90 -0.01 5.98
CA TRP A 88 1.46 -1.20 6.61
C TRP A 88 0.75 -2.46 6.16
N ASN A 89 1.48 -3.54 6.15
CA ASN A 89 0.91 -4.84 5.95
C ASN A 89 1.65 -5.91 6.77
N ILE A 90 0.94 -6.96 7.13
CA ILE A 90 1.48 -8.15 7.75
C ILE A 90 0.79 -9.38 7.18
N GLY A 91 1.55 -10.44 6.92
CA GLY A 91 0.99 -11.66 6.36
C GLY A 91 1.72 -12.91 6.80
N VAL A 92 1.03 -14.03 6.69
CA VAL A 92 1.58 -15.37 6.84
C VAL A 92 1.44 -16.12 5.53
N GLY A 93 2.52 -16.75 5.09
CA GLY A 93 2.55 -17.56 3.88
C GLY A 93 2.88 -19.02 4.18
N PHE A 94 2.22 -19.92 3.47
CA PHE A 94 2.48 -21.35 3.49
C PHE A 94 2.93 -21.78 2.09
N THR A 95 4.02 -22.55 2.04
CA THR A 95 4.56 -23.07 0.78
C THR A 95 4.48 -24.60 0.77
N TYR A 96 4.08 -25.15 -0.35
CA TYR A 96 4.10 -26.60 -0.57
C TYR A 96 4.42 -26.89 -2.03
N LYS A 97 5.57 -27.54 -2.27
CA LYS A 97 6.08 -27.76 -3.64
C LYS A 97 6.18 -26.44 -4.41
N VAL A 98 5.39 -26.31 -5.47
CA VAL A 98 5.32 -25.11 -6.33
C VAL A 98 4.28 -24.07 -5.87
N PHE A 99 3.44 -24.43 -4.90
CA PHE A 99 2.33 -23.57 -4.46
C PHE A 99 2.70 -22.73 -3.25
N THR A 100 2.21 -21.49 -3.23
CA THR A 100 2.27 -20.58 -2.07
C THR A 100 0.90 -20.00 -1.81
N LEU A 101 0.41 -20.17 -0.59
CA LEU A 101 -0.78 -19.48 -0.06
C LEU A 101 -0.29 -18.37 0.87
N ASP A 102 -0.62 -17.10 0.57
CA ASP A 102 -0.32 -15.93 1.42
C ASP A 102 -1.64 -15.32 1.90
N LEU A 103 -1.75 -15.15 3.20
CA LEU A 103 -2.86 -14.50 3.90
C LEU A 103 -2.33 -13.22 4.49
N ARG A 104 -2.86 -12.06 4.07
CA ARG A 104 -2.29 -10.75 4.41
C ARG A 104 -3.35 -9.77 4.88
N TYR A 105 -3.05 -9.04 5.93
CA TYR A 105 -3.75 -7.82 6.33
C TYR A 105 -2.97 -6.62 5.80
N SER A 106 -3.68 -5.65 5.24
CA SER A 106 -3.10 -4.39 4.76
C SER A 106 -3.98 -3.23 5.17
N ASP A 107 -3.37 -2.08 5.51
CA ASP A 107 -4.09 -0.89 5.92
C ASP A 107 -3.26 0.37 5.69
N THR A 108 -3.91 1.54 5.78
CA THR A 108 -3.28 2.86 5.72
C THR A 108 -3.90 3.80 6.75
N ASN A 109 -3.21 4.90 7.09
CA ASN A 109 -3.79 5.97 7.88
C ASN A 109 -4.36 7.11 7.03
N LEU A 110 -4.56 6.87 5.73
CA LEU A 110 -5.17 7.86 4.85
C LEU A 110 -6.62 8.14 5.28
N SER A 111 -6.99 9.42 5.39
CA SER A 111 -8.37 9.78 5.74
C SER A 111 -9.36 9.34 4.64
N LYS A 112 -10.62 9.08 5.01
CA LYS A 112 -11.65 8.71 4.03
C LYS A 112 -11.84 9.76 2.93
N GLY A 113 -11.71 11.05 3.29
CA GLY A 113 -11.81 12.15 2.32
C GLY A 113 -10.65 12.16 1.34
N ALA A 114 -9.41 12.00 1.82
CA ALA A 114 -8.24 11.89 0.97
C ALA A 114 -8.26 10.62 0.10
N CYS A 115 -8.72 9.50 0.67
CA CYS A 115 -8.92 8.27 -0.08
C CYS A 115 -9.91 8.46 -1.24
N ASN A 116 -11.04 9.15 -1.01
CA ASN A 116 -11.98 9.45 -2.09
C ASN A 116 -11.34 10.30 -3.19
N ALA A 117 -10.56 11.33 -2.81
CA ALA A 117 -9.86 12.16 -3.78
C ALA A 117 -8.85 11.37 -4.65
N PHE A 118 -8.07 10.47 -4.04
CA PHE A 118 -7.06 9.68 -4.77
C PHE A 118 -7.66 8.55 -5.61
N THR A 119 -8.76 7.96 -5.18
CA THR A 119 -9.37 6.80 -5.85
C THR A 119 -10.53 7.16 -6.77
N SER A 120 -11.09 8.38 -6.62
CA SER A 120 -12.34 8.79 -7.30
C SER A 120 -13.45 7.76 -7.08
N ASP A 121 -13.65 7.34 -5.83
CA ASP A 121 -14.60 6.30 -5.47
C ASP A 121 -16.03 6.67 -5.91
N TYR A 122 -16.47 6.09 -7.00
CA TYR A 122 -17.79 6.32 -7.59
C TYR A 122 -18.93 5.72 -6.75
N THR A 123 -18.62 4.88 -5.77
CA THR A 123 -19.62 4.29 -4.85
C THR A 123 -19.87 5.17 -3.63
N ALA A 124 -19.05 6.21 -3.41
CA ALA A 124 -19.22 7.14 -2.30
C ALA A 124 -20.50 7.95 -2.50
N SER A 125 -21.50 7.74 -1.63
CA SER A 125 -22.82 8.34 -1.74
C SER A 125 -23.13 9.36 -0.64
N GLN A 126 -22.28 9.43 0.40
CA GLN A 126 -22.52 10.32 1.55
C GLN A 126 -21.35 11.30 1.72
N ALA A 127 -21.69 12.58 1.71
CA ALA A 127 -20.78 13.65 2.05
C ALA A 127 -20.82 13.96 3.56
N SER A 128 -19.69 14.33 4.12
CA SER A 128 -19.54 14.75 5.51
C SER A 128 -18.58 15.93 5.61
N ALA A 129 -18.89 16.89 6.47
CA ALA A 129 -18.00 18.01 6.74
C ALA A 129 -16.60 17.54 7.24
N ALA A 130 -16.53 16.40 7.91
CA ALA A 130 -15.26 15.81 8.37
C ALA A 130 -14.35 15.32 7.24
N ASN A 131 -14.89 15.10 6.04
CA ASN A 131 -14.14 14.64 4.86
C ASN A 131 -13.82 15.80 3.90
N VAL A 132 -14.31 17.01 4.16
CA VAL A 132 -14.04 18.19 3.33
C VAL A 132 -12.58 18.60 3.51
N SER A 133 -11.88 18.74 2.42
CA SER A 133 -10.49 19.21 2.37
C SER A 133 -10.20 19.87 1.02
N LEU A 134 -8.99 20.42 0.86
CA LEU A 134 -8.59 21.06 -0.39
C LEU A 134 -8.66 20.09 -1.58
N ILE A 135 -8.25 18.83 -1.38
CA ILE A 135 -8.30 17.81 -2.43
C ILE A 135 -9.66 17.11 -2.55
N ASN A 136 -10.56 17.32 -1.57
CA ASN A 136 -11.90 16.71 -1.55
C ASN A 136 -12.96 17.74 -1.11
N PRO A 137 -13.23 18.76 -1.93
CA PRO A 137 -14.20 19.81 -1.58
C PRO A 137 -15.64 19.30 -1.47
N GLY A 138 -15.97 18.20 -2.15
CA GLY A 138 -17.28 17.55 -2.08
C GLY A 138 -17.55 16.81 -0.77
N GLY A 139 -16.53 16.54 0.03
CA GLY A 139 -16.66 15.90 1.33
C GLY A 139 -17.10 14.44 1.29
N PHE A 140 -17.04 13.76 0.13
CA PHE A 140 -17.32 12.33 0.04
C PHE A 140 -16.22 11.52 0.73
N GLY A 141 -16.58 10.37 1.33
CA GLY A 141 -15.65 9.50 2.01
C GLY A 141 -15.55 8.13 1.34
N SER A 142 -14.33 7.62 1.16
CA SER A 142 -14.08 6.26 0.66
C SER A 142 -13.44 5.39 1.74
N ASN A 143 -13.79 4.11 1.77
CA ASN A 143 -13.15 3.08 2.58
C ASN A 143 -12.14 2.22 1.77
N TRP A 144 -11.93 2.52 0.49
CA TRP A 144 -11.09 1.70 -0.39
C TRP A 144 -9.61 1.68 0.01
N CYS A 145 -9.15 2.69 0.76
CA CYS A 145 -7.78 2.77 1.28
C CYS A 145 -7.64 2.21 2.71
N GLY A 146 -8.72 1.71 3.29
CA GLY A 146 -8.71 1.19 4.66
C GLY A 146 -8.29 -0.27 4.73
N ALA A 147 -8.53 -0.84 5.91
CA ALA A 147 -8.18 -2.21 6.24
C ALA A 147 -8.73 -3.23 5.25
N ALA A 148 -7.86 -4.10 4.73
CA ALA A 148 -8.20 -5.16 3.80
C ALA A 148 -7.52 -6.49 4.16
N GLY A 149 -8.28 -7.58 4.07
CA GLY A 149 -7.76 -8.94 4.07
C GLY A 149 -7.50 -9.41 2.64
N ILE A 150 -6.30 -9.90 2.37
CA ILE A 150 -5.88 -10.35 1.04
C ILE A 150 -5.51 -11.83 1.13
N VAL A 151 -6.08 -12.64 0.25
CA VAL A 151 -5.72 -14.05 0.06
C VAL A 151 -5.11 -14.19 -1.33
N LYS A 152 -3.88 -14.65 -1.40
CA LYS A 152 -3.15 -14.89 -2.65
C LYS A 152 -2.71 -16.34 -2.74
N LEU A 153 -3.10 -17.02 -3.79
CA LEU A 153 -2.56 -18.33 -4.19
C LEU A 153 -1.67 -18.13 -5.42
N SER A 154 -0.44 -18.60 -5.36
CA SER A 154 0.50 -18.57 -6.48
C SER A 154 1.15 -19.94 -6.70
N ALA A 155 1.60 -20.18 -7.92
CA ALA A 155 2.39 -21.35 -8.30
C ALA A 155 3.62 -20.90 -9.09
N ASP A 156 4.80 -21.30 -8.64
CA ASP A 156 6.07 -21.02 -9.31
C ASP A 156 6.48 -22.25 -10.12
N LEU A 157 6.30 -22.17 -11.43
CA LEU A 157 6.58 -23.27 -12.36
C LEU A 157 7.87 -23.00 -13.13
N THR A 158 8.79 -23.97 -13.07
CA THR A 158 10.02 -23.95 -13.87
C THR A 158 9.91 -25.05 -14.93
N ALA A 159 9.99 -24.70 -16.22
CA ALA A 159 9.83 -25.62 -17.34
C ALA A 159 10.75 -26.87 -17.24
N MET A 160 11.99 -26.66 -16.81
CA MET A 160 13.00 -27.74 -16.65
C MET A 160 12.65 -28.75 -15.54
N THR A 161 11.84 -28.35 -14.55
CA THR A 161 11.59 -29.16 -13.34
C THR A 161 10.14 -29.65 -13.26
N ASN A 162 9.17 -28.89 -13.76
CA ASN A 162 7.75 -29.13 -13.53
C ASN A 162 6.97 -29.58 -14.78
N LEU A 163 7.59 -29.54 -15.97
CA LEU A 163 6.98 -29.93 -17.26
C LEU A 163 7.60 -31.19 -17.88
N LYS A 164 8.19 -32.05 -17.07
CA LYS A 164 8.69 -33.37 -17.50
C LYS A 164 7.62 -34.42 -17.32
#